data_fe2ac786d10db6c0a2239f356d8c77fc
#
_entry.id   fe2ac786d10db6c0a2239f356d8c77fc
#
_cell.length_a   1.000
_cell.length_b   1.000
_cell.length_c   1.000
_cell.angle_alpha   90.00
_cell.angle_beta   90.00
_cell.angle_gamma   90.00
#
_symmetry.space_group_name_H-M   'P 1'
#
loop_
_entity.id
_entity.type
_entity.pdbx_description
1 polymer ?
#
loop_
_entity_poly.entity_id
_entity_poly.type
_entity_poly.pdbx_seq_one_letter_code
_entity_poly.pdbx_strand_id
1 'polypeptide(L)'
;AKNFHIPVFLLQHGLYNDNPGFFDYNKHVGVIPEKSDYSLSWGKKFTDYLIGNQINIKKIHTVGNPAYDRLENLSQSKKQSYVLLAATSPTLQRISGHKIENIQFYHDCLMKICKEIVSLKKELVVKMHPASDQINIIEYVKKINKSITVLKDNDISQLIQNCEIFIVLGTSSTILEAQIFKKPVIGIRNNDMSIVPTFAKNGSCELVDINDFPKTIKEILKNRNVQNDIVKRGTENVENYISNLGSSSIKVQQYLASLWVKTHRTANYNLS
;
A
#
# COMPACT_ATOMS: atom_id res chain seq x y z
N ALA A 1 -9.21 23.56 -18.86
CA ALA A 1 -7.83 23.26 -19.25
C ALA A 1 -7.74 23.15 -20.79
N LYS A 2 -8.48 22.25 -21.43
CA LYS A 2 -8.39 22.04 -22.91
C LYS A 2 -8.64 23.31 -23.73
N ASN A 3 -9.61 24.12 -23.39
CA ASN A 3 -9.92 25.39 -24.08
C ASN A 3 -8.81 26.45 -23.94
N PHE A 4 -7.90 26.28 -23.00
CA PHE A 4 -6.79 27.21 -22.78
C PHE A 4 -5.44 26.58 -23.10
N HIS A 5 -5.41 25.42 -23.76
CA HIS A 5 -4.20 24.66 -24.08
C HIS A 5 -3.29 24.38 -22.86
N ILE A 6 -3.89 24.27 -21.68
CA ILE A 6 -3.17 23.94 -20.43
C ILE A 6 -3.10 22.41 -20.33
N PRO A 7 -1.89 21.82 -20.26
CA PRO A 7 -1.73 20.38 -20.14
C PRO A 7 -2.26 19.87 -18.78
N VAL A 8 -2.97 18.75 -18.83
CA VAL A 8 -3.56 18.08 -17.67
C VAL A 8 -2.74 16.84 -17.33
N PHE A 9 -2.35 16.72 -16.07
CA PHE A 9 -1.57 15.61 -15.56
C PHE A 9 -2.39 14.77 -14.60
N LEU A 10 -2.29 13.45 -14.75
CA LEU A 10 -2.74 12.50 -13.73
C LEU A 10 -1.51 12.00 -12.99
N LEU A 11 -1.33 12.43 -11.74
CA LEU A 11 -0.40 11.78 -10.83
C LEU A 11 -1.06 10.52 -10.29
N GLN A 12 -0.42 9.37 -10.43
CA GLN A 12 -0.91 8.14 -9.83
C GLN A 12 -1.14 8.37 -8.33
N HIS A 13 -2.37 8.16 -7.85
CA HIS A 13 -2.77 8.48 -6.47
C HIS A 13 -3.18 7.25 -5.68
N GLY A 14 -3.23 6.09 -6.32
CA GLY A 14 -3.67 4.85 -5.69
C GLY A 14 -3.08 3.61 -6.36
N LEU A 15 -3.41 2.49 -5.77
CA LEU A 15 -3.08 1.18 -6.30
C LEU A 15 -4.06 0.83 -7.42
N TYR A 16 -3.58 0.03 -8.35
CA TYR A 16 -4.39 -0.51 -9.44
C TYR A 16 -4.53 -2.03 -9.25
N ASN A 17 -5.54 -2.58 -9.87
CA ASN A 17 -5.75 -4.01 -9.93
C ASN A 17 -5.43 -4.50 -11.35
N ASP A 18 -4.39 -5.33 -11.48
CA ASP A 18 -3.91 -5.87 -12.75
C ASP A 18 -4.55 -7.21 -13.14
N ASN A 19 -5.55 -7.68 -12.39
CA ASN A 19 -6.27 -8.89 -12.76
C ASN A 19 -7.14 -8.64 -14.00
N PRO A 20 -7.31 -9.66 -14.85
CA PRO A 20 -8.17 -9.56 -16.03
C PRO A 20 -9.58 -9.06 -15.66
N GLY A 21 -10.12 -8.15 -16.48
CA GLY A 21 -11.45 -7.57 -16.26
C GLY A 21 -11.52 -6.38 -15.31
N PHE A 22 -10.41 -5.99 -14.64
CA PHE A 22 -10.41 -4.83 -13.73
C PHE A 22 -10.03 -3.50 -14.39
N PHE A 23 -9.80 -3.47 -15.69
CA PHE A 23 -9.42 -2.24 -16.36
C PHE A 23 -10.48 -1.14 -16.22
N ASP A 24 -11.76 -1.47 -16.43
CA ASP A 24 -12.86 -0.51 -16.27
C ASP A 24 -13.04 -0.06 -14.81
N TYR A 25 -12.81 -0.94 -13.86
CA TYR A 25 -12.75 -0.56 -12.44
C TYR A 25 -11.63 0.46 -12.18
N ASN A 26 -10.42 0.21 -12.70
CA ASN A 26 -9.29 1.12 -12.56
C ASN A 26 -9.57 2.49 -13.23
N LYS A 27 -10.32 2.52 -14.32
CA LYS A 27 -10.82 3.75 -14.92
C LYS A 27 -11.80 4.48 -14.00
N HIS A 28 -12.79 3.75 -13.47
CA HIS A 28 -13.81 4.31 -12.59
C HIS A 28 -13.23 4.96 -11.36
N VAL A 29 -12.22 4.32 -10.73
CA VAL A 29 -11.52 4.88 -9.58
C VAL A 29 -10.46 5.92 -9.94
N GLY A 30 -10.35 6.29 -11.21
CA GLY A 30 -9.51 7.40 -11.67
C GLY A 30 -8.00 7.09 -11.73
N VAL A 31 -7.60 5.82 -11.72
CA VAL A 31 -6.18 5.44 -11.81
C VAL A 31 -5.68 5.48 -13.27
N ILE A 32 -6.58 5.25 -14.23
CA ILE A 32 -6.25 5.27 -15.67
C ILE A 32 -6.38 6.69 -16.25
N PRO A 33 -5.41 7.16 -17.06
CA PRO A 33 -5.39 8.52 -17.61
C PRO A 33 -6.34 8.68 -18.81
N GLU A 34 -7.65 8.72 -18.58
CA GLU A 34 -8.63 8.90 -19.67
C GLU A 34 -8.71 10.33 -20.18
N LYS A 35 -8.70 11.30 -19.26
CA LYS A 35 -8.95 12.72 -19.56
C LYS A 35 -7.71 13.59 -19.45
N SER A 36 -6.60 13.03 -18.95
CA SER A 36 -5.32 13.72 -18.84
C SER A 36 -4.49 13.60 -20.11
N ASP A 37 -3.66 14.60 -20.35
CA ASP A 37 -2.70 14.59 -21.44
C ASP A 37 -1.50 13.72 -21.12
N TYR A 38 -1.13 13.67 -19.83
CA TYR A 38 0.01 12.91 -19.31
C TYR A 38 -0.36 12.12 -18.06
N SER A 39 0.33 10.97 -17.87
CA SER A 39 0.28 10.15 -16.65
C SER A 39 1.65 10.11 -15.99
N LEU A 40 1.68 10.45 -14.71
CA LEU A 40 2.88 10.37 -13.88
C LEU A 40 2.78 9.11 -13.01
N SER A 41 3.50 8.07 -13.39
CA SER A 41 3.44 6.75 -12.73
C SER A 41 4.43 6.64 -11.57
N TRP A 42 4.11 5.80 -10.59
CA TRP A 42 5.01 5.55 -9.47
C TRP A 42 6.21 4.69 -9.83
N GLY A 43 6.05 3.73 -10.75
CA GLY A 43 7.13 2.82 -11.08
C GLY A 43 6.86 2.00 -12.33
N LYS A 44 7.82 1.12 -12.62
CA LYS A 44 7.82 0.29 -13.83
C LYS A 44 6.56 -0.56 -13.97
N LYS A 45 6.12 -1.22 -12.91
CA LYS A 45 4.95 -2.12 -12.97
C LYS A 45 3.68 -1.42 -13.43
N PHE A 46 3.41 -0.21 -12.94
CA PHE A 46 2.24 0.54 -13.39
C PHE A 46 2.42 1.08 -14.80
N THR A 47 3.62 1.52 -15.15
CA THR A 47 3.96 1.92 -16.54
C THR A 47 3.70 0.78 -17.51
N ASP A 48 4.21 -0.42 -17.23
CA ASP A 48 4.00 -1.60 -18.07
C ASP A 48 2.51 -1.97 -18.17
N TYR A 49 1.76 -1.85 -17.07
CA TYR A 49 0.32 -2.08 -17.07
C TYR A 49 -0.43 -1.10 -17.99
N LEU A 50 -0.08 0.19 -17.94
CA LEU A 50 -0.68 1.19 -18.82
C LEU A 50 -0.37 0.92 -20.30
N ILE A 51 0.88 0.58 -20.62
CA ILE A 51 1.31 0.24 -21.99
C ILE A 51 0.57 -1.01 -22.47
N GLY A 52 0.48 -2.06 -21.66
CA GLY A 52 -0.25 -3.28 -21.97
C GLY A 52 -1.74 -3.06 -22.23
N ASN A 53 -2.31 -2.00 -21.67
CA ASN A 53 -3.69 -1.55 -21.93
C ASN A 53 -3.77 -0.43 -22.99
N GLN A 54 -2.80 -0.36 -23.90
CA GLN A 54 -2.77 0.51 -25.08
C GLN A 54 -2.70 2.01 -24.78
N ILE A 55 -2.31 2.39 -23.56
CA ILE A 55 -2.03 3.80 -23.28
C ILE A 55 -0.69 4.19 -23.96
N ASN A 56 -0.72 5.28 -24.73
CA ASN A 56 0.44 5.72 -25.49
C ASN A 56 1.63 6.03 -24.56
N ILE A 57 2.76 5.36 -24.79
CA ILE A 57 3.97 5.51 -23.98
C ILE A 57 4.47 6.97 -23.89
N LYS A 58 4.25 7.77 -24.94
CA LYS A 58 4.65 9.20 -24.96
C LYS A 58 3.90 10.04 -23.92
N LYS A 59 2.79 9.52 -23.40
CA LYS A 59 1.99 10.16 -22.35
C LYS A 59 2.36 9.70 -20.95
N ILE A 60 3.20 8.67 -20.80
CA ILE A 60 3.50 8.04 -19.51
C ILE A 60 4.91 8.43 -19.08
N HIS A 61 5.02 8.96 -17.86
CA HIS A 61 6.31 9.33 -17.27
C HIS A 61 6.44 8.73 -15.86
N THR A 62 7.50 7.96 -15.65
CA THR A 62 7.76 7.32 -14.37
C THR A 62 8.53 8.28 -13.47
N VAL A 63 7.87 8.78 -12.43
CA VAL A 63 8.39 9.83 -11.54
C VAL A 63 8.57 9.35 -10.09
N GLY A 64 7.88 8.29 -9.70
CA GLY A 64 7.83 7.82 -8.31
C GLY A 64 6.60 8.33 -7.56
N ASN A 65 6.54 8.05 -6.26
CA ASN A 65 5.47 8.51 -5.39
C ASN A 65 5.95 9.63 -4.45
N PRO A 66 5.59 10.90 -4.69
CA PRO A 66 6.01 12.01 -3.83
C PRO A 66 5.61 11.84 -2.35
N ALA A 67 4.50 11.17 -2.06
CA ALA A 67 4.07 10.93 -0.69
C ALA A 67 5.03 10.01 0.08
N TYR A 68 5.83 9.20 -0.62
CA TYR A 68 6.79 8.28 -0.02
C TYR A 68 8.19 8.88 0.14
N ASP A 69 8.48 10.05 -0.42
CA ASP A 69 9.77 10.73 -0.23
C ASP A 69 10.05 10.99 1.26
N ARG A 70 9.02 11.26 2.06
CA ARG A 70 9.14 11.45 3.50
C ARG A 70 9.60 10.20 4.25
N LEU A 71 9.34 9.00 3.71
CA LEU A 71 9.64 7.75 4.40
C LEU A 71 11.14 7.50 4.52
N GLU A 72 11.92 7.95 3.56
CA GLU A 72 13.39 7.84 3.58
C GLU A 72 14.02 8.70 4.71
N ASN A 73 13.38 9.82 5.01
CA ASN A 73 13.86 10.80 5.99
C ASN A 73 13.31 10.60 7.41
N LEU A 74 12.45 9.60 7.63
CA LEU A 74 11.99 9.31 8.97
C LEU A 74 13.18 8.83 9.82
N SER A 75 13.50 9.60 10.86
CA SER A 75 14.54 9.22 11.82
C SER A 75 14.20 7.88 12.47
N GLN A 76 15.14 6.95 12.48
CA GLN A 76 14.98 5.71 13.24
C GLN A 76 14.85 6.06 14.72
N SER A 77 13.64 5.97 15.25
CA SER A 77 13.43 6.00 16.69
C SER A 77 14.00 4.71 17.32
N LYS A 78 14.18 4.69 18.62
CA LYS A 78 14.64 3.47 19.34
C LYS A 78 13.78 2.28 18.89
N LYS A 79 14.44 1.22 18.40
CA LYS A 79 13.81 -0.01 17.92
C LYS A 79 12.85 -0.55 19.00
N GLN A 80 11.57 -0.37 18.77
CA GLN A 80 10.54 -1.02 19.57
C GLN A 80 10.31 -2.42 18.98
N SER A 81 10.00 -3.39 19.82
CA SER A 81 9.90 -4.81 19.43
C SER A 81 8.46 -5.33 19.48
N TYR A 82 7.50 -4.51 19.04
CA TYR A 82 6.10 -4.94 18.99
C TYR A 82 5.73 -5.52 17.62
N VAL A 83 4.72 -6.35 17.61
CA VAL A 83 4.01 -6.75 16.40
C VAL A 83 2.94 -5.69 16.11
N LEU A 84 2.92 -5.16 14.88
CA LEU A 84 1.93 -4.19 14.45
C LEU A 84 0.86 -4.87 13.60
N LEU A 85 -0.39 -4.75 14.01
CA LEU A 85 -1.56 -5.17 13.22
C LEU A 85 -2.28 -3.94 12.65
N ALA A 86 -2.28 -3.78 11.33
CA ALA A 86 -3.13 -2.81 10.66
C ALA A 86 -4.52 -3.42 10.43
N ALA A 87 -5.49 -2.92 11.18
CA ALA A 87 -6.88 -3.30 11.06
C ALA A 87 -7.53 -2.46 9.96
N THR A 88 -7.68 -3.01 8.75
CA THR A 88 -8.43 -2.38 7.67
C THR A 88 -9.91 -2.25 8.04
N SER A 89 -10.60 -1.24 7.51
CA SER A 89 -12.03 -1.10 7.77
C SER A 89 -12.84 -2.15 7.01
N PRO A 90 -13.66 -2.97 7.67
CA PRO A 90 -14.52 -3.92 6.96
C PRO A 90 -15.59 -3.23 6.12
N THR A 91 -15.91 -1.96 6.39
CA THR A 91 -16.90 -1.19 5.61
C THR A 91 -16.33 -0.71 4.28
N LEU A 92 -15.01 -0.48 4.17
CA LEU A 92 -14.37 -0.14 2.89
C LEU A 92 -14.39 -1.32 1.91
N GLN A 93 -14.46 -2.55 2.40
CA GLN A 93 -14.61 -3.74 1.57
C GLN A 93 -16.00 -3.84 0.92
N ARG A 94 -17.02 -3.14 1.43
CA ARG A 94 -18.36 -3.06 0.83
C ARG A 94 -18.39 -2.34 -0.52
N ILE A 95 -17.50 -1.37 -0.72
CA ILE A 95 -17.43 -0.60 -1.97
C ILE A 95 -17.05 -1.49 -3.16
N SER A 96 -16.39 -2.61 -2.90
CA SER A 96 -16.00 -3.59 -3.91
C SER A 96 -17.02 -4.72 -4.13
N GLY A 97 -18.27 -4.59 -3.65
CA GLY A 97 -19.35 -5.55 -3.88
C GLY A 97 -19.39 -6.74 -2.89
N HIS A 98 -18.62 -6.69 -1.81
CA HIS A 98 -18.51 -7.78 -0.84
C HIS A 98 -19.67 -7.83 0.17
N LYS A 99 -20.12 -9.06 0.51
CA LYS A 99 -21.29 -9.34 1.35
C LYS A 99 -21.04 -9.10 2.85
N ILE A 100 -22.11 -8.98 3.62
CA ILE A 100 -22.14 -8.80 5.09
C ILE A 100 -21.41 -9.94 5.84
N GLU A 101 -21.32 -11.14 5.26
CA GLU A 101 -20.58 -12.30 5.78
C GLU A 101 -19.11 -11.99 6.09
N ASN A 102 -18.54 -10.96 5.48
CA ASN A 102 -17.17 -10.55 5.67
C ASN A 102 -16.92 -9.83 7.01
N ILE A 103 -17.93 -9.25 7.66
CA ILE A 103 -17.75 -8.57 8.95
C ILE A 103 -17.44 -9.57 10.04
N GLN A 104 -18.19 -10.69 10.10
CA GLN A 104 -17.95 -11.72 11.10
C GLN A 104 -16.58 -12.36 10.88
N PHE A 105 -16.25 -12.70 9.64
CA PHE A 105 -14.94 -13.25 9.30
C PHE A 105 -13.79 -12.31 9.70
N TYR A 106 -13.94 -11.01 9.40
CA TYR A 106 -12.96 -9.99 9.80
C TYR A 106 -12.76 -9.98 11.31
N HIS A 107 -13.87 -10.04 12.04
CA HIS A 107 -13.89 -10.06 13.49
C HIS A 107 -13.17 -11.29 14.05
N ASP A 108 -13.46 -12.46 13.51
CA ASP A 108 -12.86 -13.72 13.91
C ASP A 108 -11.34 -13.73 13.62
N CYS A 109 -10.92 -13.17 12.48
CA CYS A 109 -9.51 -12.97 12.15
C CYS A 109 -8.83 -12.06 13.17
N LEU A 110 -9.41 -10.89 13.46
CA LEU A 110 -8.87 -9.94 14.42
C LEU A 110 -8.67 -10.61 15.80
N MET A 111 -9.73 -11.32 16.27
CA MET A 111 -9.70 -12.02 17.55
C MET A 111 -8.62 -13.12 17.58
N LYS A 112 -8.51 -13.89 16.51
CA LYS A 112 -7.53 -14.99 16.42
C LYS A 112 -6.10 -14.48 16.41
N ILE A 113 -5.83 -13.41 15.65
CA ILE A 113 -4.51 -12.76 15.61
C ILE A 113 -4.14 -12.23 17.00
N CYS A 114 -5.04 -11.47 17.64
CA CYS A 114 -4.78 -10.91 18.97
C CYS A 114 -4.48 -12.00 20.00
N LYS A 115 -5.28 -13.06 20.05
CA LYS A 115 -5.07 -14.19 20.97
C LYS A 115 -3.73 -14.87 20.72
N GLU A 116 -3.37 -15.10 19.45
CA GLU A 116 -2.11 -15.77 19.12
C GLU A 116 -0.89 -14.94 19.54
N ILE A 117 -0.87 -13.64 19.22
CA ILE A 117 0.27 -12.75 19.57
C ILE A 117 0.42 -12.65 21.10
N VAL A 118 -0.69 -12.52 21.82
CA VAL A 118 -0.68 -12.51 23.31
C VAL A 118 -0.14 -13.84 23.86
N SER A 119 -0.53 -14.98 23.28
CA SER A 119 -0.04 -16.30 23.71
C SER A 119 1.47 -16.46 23.53
N LEU A 120 2.03 -15.77 22.53
CA LEU A 120 3.47 -15.73 22.24
C LEU A 120 4.22 -14.74 23.14
N LYS A 121 3.54 -14.08 24.08
CA LYS A 121 4.10 -13.05 24.99
C LYS A 121 4.79 -11.91 24.23
N LYS A 122 4.28 -11.57 23.04
CA LYS A 122 4.73 -10.42 22.25
C LYS A 122 3.82 -9.23 22.50
N GLU A 123 4.42 -8.06 22.55
CA GLU A 123 3.66 -6.79 22.56
C GLU A 123 2.91 -6.65 21.24
N LEU A 124 1.63 -6.29 21.32
CA LEU A 124 0.77 -6.06 20.16
C LEU A 124 0.25 -4.63 20.15
N VAL A 125 0.48 -3.96 19.02
CA VAL A 125 -0.16 -2.68 18.69
C VAL A 125 -1.15 -2.91 17.56
N VAL A 126 -2.40 -2.52 17.76
CA VAL A 126 -3.45 -2.56 16.75
C VAL A 126 -3.70 -1.15 16.26
N LYS A 127 -3.41 -0.87 14.98
CA LYS A 127 -3.68 0.40 14.32
C LYS A 127 -5.00 0.30 13.57
N MET A 128 -5.98 1.06 14.03
CA MET A 128 -7.28 1.16 13.37
C MET A 128 -7.18 1.98 12.08
N HIS A 129 -8.05 1.67 11.11
CA HIS A 129 -8.20 2.51 9.92
C HIS A 129 -8.75 3.89 10.33
N PRO A 130 -8.31 5.00 9.72
CA PRO A 130 -8.79 6.35 10.07
C PRO A 130 -10.27 6.56 9.74
N ALA A 131 -10.82 5.89 8.74
CA ALA A 131 -12.25 5.94 8.47
C ALA A 131 -13.05 5.42 9.68
N SER A 132 -14.15 6.10 10.00
CA SER A 132 -15.03 5.68 11.11
C SER A 132 -15.60 4.29 10.81
N ASP A 133 -15.43 3.40 11.76
CA ASP A 133 -15.93 2.05 11.68
C ASP A 133 -17.12 1.89 12.64
N GLN A 134 -18.16 1.19 12.20
CA GLN A 134 -19.30 0.86 13.05
C GLN A 134 -18.97 -0.25 14.06
N ILE A 135 -17.79 -0.87 13.93
CA ILE A 135 -17.34 -1.93 14.83
C ILE A 135 -16.48 -1.33 15.93
N ASN A 136 -16.84 -1.60 17.17
CA ASN A 136 -16.04 -1.20 18.33
C ASN A 136 -14.82 -2.11 18.50
N ILE A 137 -13.83 -1.95 17.60
CA ILE A 137 -12.57 -2.73 17.61
C ILE A 137 -11.87 -2.59 18.99
N ILE A 138 -11.90 -1.42 19.59
CA ILE A 138 -11.26 -1.17 20.88
C ILE A 138 -11.83 -2.10 21.95
N GLU A 139 -13.15 -2.15 22.06
CA GLU A 139 -13.82 -2.99 23.06
C GLU A 139 -13.52 -4.47 22.86
N TYR A 140 -13.59 -4.93 21.61
CA TYR A 140 -13.30 -6.32 21.28
C TYR A 140 -11.87 -6.72 21.62
N VAL A 141 -10.91 -5.92 21.22
CA VAL A 141 -9.48 -6.19 21.47
C VAL A 141 -9.19 -6.15 22.98
N LYS A 142 -9.75 -5.19 23.71
CA LYS A 142 -9.57 -5.07 25.17
C LYS A 142 -10.22 -6.20 25.96
N LYS A 143 -11.26 -6.86 25.44
CA LYS A 143 -11.84 -8.09 26.03
C LYS A 143 -10.86 -9.26 25.96
N ILE A 144 -9.97 -9.31 24.96
CA ILE A 144 -8.93 -10.36 24.87
C ILE A 144 -7.83 -10.11 25.89
N ASN A 145 -7.25 -8.91 25.84
CA ASN A 145 -6.22 -8.52 26.77
C ASN A 145 -6.16 -6.98 26.87
N LYS A 146 -6.29 -6.47 28.10
CA LYS A 146 -6.26 -5.04 28.40
C LYS A 146 -4.92 -4.38 28.07
N SER A 147 -3.81 -5.16 28.01
CA SER A 147 -2.47 -4.66 27.67
C SER A 147 -2.26 -4.34 26.18
N ILE A 148 -3.12 -4.85 25.28
CA ILE A 148 -3.00 -4.56 23.84
C ILE A 148 -3.21 -3.06 23.62
N THR A 149 -2.25 -2.41 22.97
CA THR A 149 -2.37 -0.99 22.59
C THR A 149 -3.21 -0.87 21.33
N VAL A 150 -4.26 -0.03 21.35
CA VAL A 150 -5.11 0.24 20.18
C VAL A 150 -5.02 1.73 19.86
N LEU A 151 -4.63 2.06 18.61
CA LEU A 151 -4.38 3.41 18.13
C LEU A 151 -5.25 3.74 16.92
N LYS A 152 -5.79 4.97 16.84
CA LYS A 152 -6.60 5.42 15.70
C LYS A 152 -5.91 6.51 14.87
N ASP A 153 -5.42 7.55 15.50
CA ASP A 153 -5.00 8.78 14.82
C ASP A 153 -3.47 8.91 14.63
N ASN A 154 -2.71 7.87 15.00
CA ASN A 154 -1.25 7.87 14.87
C ASN A 154 -0.81 7.65 13.42
N ASP A 155 0.32 8.23 13.04
CA ASP A 155 0.96 7.99 11.74
C ASP A 155 1.36 6.51 11.61
N ILE A 156 0.76 5.82 10.65
CA ILE A 156 1.02 4.40 10.39
C ILE A 156 2.47 4.16 9.97
N SER A 157 3.10 5.08 9.23
CA SER A 157 4.47 4.94 8.76
C SER A 157 5.46 4.89 9.93
N GLN A 158 5.27 5.74 10.94
CA GLN A 158 6.09 5.71 12.16
C GLN A 158 5.91 4.41 12.95
N LEU A 159 4.67 3.91 13.02
CA LEU A 159 4.40 2.64 13.69
C LEU A 159 5.04 1.46 12.93
N ILE A 160 4.95 1.44 11.61
CA ILE A 160 5.59 0.40 10.77
C ILE A 160 7.10 0.45 10.94
N GLN A 161 7.70 1.65 10.90
CA GLN A 161 9.15 1.80 11.05
C GLN A 161 9.68 1.17 12.34
N ASN A 162 8.90 1.22 13.40
CA ASN A 162 9.30 0.77 14.74
C ASN A 162 8.88 -0.66 15.08
N CYS A 163 8.02 -1.32 14.30
CA CYS A 163 7.57 -2.68 14.57
C CYS A 163 8.64 -3.73 14.21
N GLU A 164 8.51 -4.91 14.81
CA GLU A 164 9.30 -6.11 14.48
C GLU A 164 8.71 -6.83 13.26
N ILE A 165 7.39 -6.99 13.24
CA ILE A 165 6.61 -7.64 12.17
C ILE A 165 5.38 -6.81 11.91
N PHE A 166 5.03 -6.65 10.64
CA PHE A 166 3.82 -5.99 10.19
C PHE A 166 2.78 -7.00 9.72
N ILE A 167 1.58 -6.92 10.28
CA ILE A 167 0.43 -7.76 9.91
C ILE A 167 -0.68 -6.86 9.36
N VAL A 168 -1.32 -7.29 8.27
CA VAL A 168 -2.48 -6.60 7.71
C VAL A 168 -3.62 -7.56 7.44
N LEU A 169 -4.84 -7.17 7.80
CA LEU A 169 -6.05 -7.89 7.44
C LEU A 169 -6.44 -7.54 5.99
N GLY A 170 -6.41 -8.53 5.11
CA GLY A 170 -6.60 -8.31 3.67
C GLY A 170 -5.37 -7.69 3.02
N THR A 171 -5.58 -6.80 2.05
CA THR A 171 -4.52 -6.11 1.33
C THR A 171 -4.68 -4.60 1.44
N SER A 172 -3.58 -3.92 1.74
CA SER A 172 -3.53 -2.47 1.89
C SER A 172 -2.24 -1.92 1.29
N SER A 173 -2.25 -0.67 0.85
CA SER A 173 -1.04 0.04 0.38
C SER A 173 0.05 0.13 1.46
N THR A 174 -0.31 0.00 2.72
CA THR A 174 0.64 -0.04 3.83
C THR A 174 1.62 -1.22 3.76
N ILE A 175 1.32 -2.26 2.97
CA ILE A 175 2.28 -3.32 2.64
C ILE A 175 3.53 -2.74 1.95
N LEU A 176 3.35 -1.81 1.00
CA LEU A 176 4.48 -1.15 0.33
C LEU A 176 5.32 -0.32 1.33
N GLU A 177 4.67 0.40 2.25
CA GLU A 177 5.38 1.15 3.29
C GLU A 177 6.20 0.21 4.19
N ALA A 178 5.61 -0.93 4.59
CA ALA A 178 6.32 -1.92 5.39
C ALA A 178 7.52 -2.54 4.64
N GLN A 179 7.38 -2.77 3.35
CA GLN A 179 8.47 -3.26 2.49
C GLN A 179 9.57 -2.20 2.32
N ILE A 180 9.22 -0.90 2.18
CA ILE A 180 10.18 0.21 2.17
C ILE A 180 11.01 0.23 3.48
N PHE A 181 10.36 0.03 4.62
CA PHE A 181 11.02 -0.06 5.92
C PHE A 181 11.67 -1.42 6.20
N LYS A 182 11.72 -2.31 5.20
CA LYS A 182 12.35 -3.64 5.30
C LYS A 182 11.78 -4.46 6.47
N LYS A 183 10.45 -4.46 6.61
CA LYS A 183 9.76 -5.25 7.63
C LYS A 183 9.24 -6.56 7.04
N PRO A 184 9.32 -7.67 7.79
CA PRO A 184 8.56 -8.87 7.43
C PRO A 184 7.07 -8.55 7.44
N VAL A 185 6.36 -8.91 6.37
CA VAL A 185 4.94 -8.62 6.18
C VAL A 185 4.13 -9.89 6.10
N ILE A 186 3.07 -9.96 6.90
CA ILE A 186 2.05 -11.01 6.82
C ILE A 186 0.72 -10.37 6.41
N GLY A 187 0.16 -10.80 5.28
CA GLY A 187 -1.19 -10.46 4.86
C GLY A 187 -2.15 -11.61 5.17
N ILE A 188 -3.23 -11.34 5.86
CA ILE A 188 -4.27 -12.35 6.09
C ILE A 188 -5.24 -12.32 4.92
N ARG A 189 -5.41 -13.45 4.23
CA ARG A 189 -6.36 -13.57 3.15
C ARG A 189 -7.78 -13.39 3.67
N ASN A 190 -8.56 -12.61 2.95
CA ASN A 190 -10.00 -12.55 3.12
C ASN A 190 -10.64 -13.71 2.32
N ASN A 191 -11.76 -14.25 2.76
CA ASN A 191 -12.46 -15.37 2.08
C ASN A 191 -12.78 -15.08 0.60
N ASP A 192 -12.81 -13.81 0.21
CA ASP A 192 -13.17 -13.34 -1.13
C ASP A 192 -11.95 -12.86 -1.94
N MET A 193 -10.72 -13.20 -1.49
CA MET A 193 -9.49 -12.81 -2.21
C MET A 193 -9.19 -13.73 -3.40
N SER A 194 -10.13 -13.85 -4.32
CA SER A 194 -9.82 -14.19 -5.71
C SER A 194 -8.88 -13.17 -6.36
N ILE A 195 -8.74 -11.99 -5.73
CA ILE A 195 -8.02 -10.84 -6.26
C ILE A 195 -6.87 -10.48 -5.32
N VAL A 196 -5.68 -10.95 -5.65
CA VAL A 196 -4.45 -10.53 -4.98
C VAL A 196 -3.90 -9.32 -5.71
N PRO A 197 -3.74 -8.14 -5.05
CA PRO A 197 -3.15 -6.98 -5.69
C PRO A 197 -1.71 -7.24 -6.12
N THR A 198 -1.28 -6.56 -7.18
CA THR A 198 0.05 -6.71 -7.78
C THR A 198 1.18 -6.56 -6.76
N PHE A 199 1.06 -5.63 -5.82
CA PHE A 199 2.07 -5.38 -4.79
C PHE A 199 2.18 -6.46 -3.70
N ALA A 200 1.23 -7.39 -3.66
CA ALA A 200 1.23 -8.53 -2.74
C ALA A 200 1.39 -9.88 -3.45
N LYS A 201 1.53 -9.86 -4.79
CA LYS A 201 1.78 -11.07 -5.60
C LYS A 201 3.22 -11.56 -5.48
N ASN A 202 3.44 -12.77 -5.99
CA ASN A 202 4.78 -13.36 -6.16
C ASN A 202 5.58 -13.52 -4.86
N GLY A 203 4.90 -13.70 -3.74
CA GLY A 203 5.55 -13.90 -2.46
C GLY A 203 6.25 -12.66 -1.90
N SER A 204 5.92 -11.46 -2.38
CA SER A 204 6.47 -10.21 -1.86
C SER A 204 6.09 -9.93 -0.39
N CYS A 205 5.05 -10.61 0.10
CA CYS A 205 4.69 -10.75 1.51
C CYS A 205 4.15 -12.15 1.75
N GLU A 206 4.08 -12.60 3.01
CA GLU A 206 3.45 -13.87 3.36
C GLU A 206 1.93 -13.71 3.38
N LEU A 207 1.25 -14.18 2.33
CA LEU A 207 -0.21 -14.21 2.26
C LEU A 207 -0.71 -15.56 2.79
N VAL A 208 -1.35 -15.54 3.95
CA VAL A 208 -1.79 -16.73 4.64
C VAL A 208 -3.29 -16.71 4.96
N ASP A 209 -3.88 -17.88 5.01
CA ASP A 209 -5.20 -18.05 5.58
C ASP A 209 -5.14 -17.92 7.11
N ILE A 210 -6.21 -17.45 7.72
CA ILE A 210 -6.23 -17.22 9.17
C ILE A 210 -5.93 -18.50 9.98
N ASN A 211 -6.20 -19.68 9.41
CA ASN A 211 -5.91 -20.95 10.06
C ASN A 211 -4.42 -21.28 10.10
N ASP A 212 -3.66 -20.82 9.10
CA ASP A 212 -2.21 -21.03 9.00
C ASP A 212 -1.41 -19.95 9.74
N PHE A 213 -2.04 -18.84 10.09
CA PHE A 213 -1.40 -17.71 10.76
C PHE A 213 -0.60 -18.12 12.03
N PRO A 214 -1.11 -18.97 12.95
CA PRO A 214 -0.37 -19.36 14.15
C PRO A 214 0.94 -20.07 13.85
N LYS A 215 0.99 -20.89 12.80
CA LYS A 215 2.22 -21.57 12.37
C LYS A 215 3.19 -20.57 11.75
N THR A 216 2.71 -19.74 10.85
CA THR A 216 3.52 -18.76 10.11
C THR A 216 4.15 -17.72 11.04
N ILE A 217 3.40 -17.14 11.96
CA ILE A 217 3.95 -16.13 12.88
C ILE A 217 5.02 -16.71 13.80
N LYS A 218 4.82 -17.96 14.29
CA LYS A 218 5.83 -18.66 15.11
C LYS A 218 7.12 -18.90 14.34
N GLU A 219 7.01 -19.31 13.09
CA GLU A 219 8.16 -19.55 12.22
C GLU A 219 8.94 -18.26 11.98
N ILE A 220 8.24 -17.19 11.57
CA ILE A 220 8.87 -15.89 11.31
C ILE A 220 9.55 -15.34 12.58
N LEU A 221 8.90 -15.42 13.74
CA LEU A 221 9.49 -14.94 15.01
C LEU A 221 10.73 -15.72 15.46
N LYS A 222 10.83 -17.01 15.13
CA LYS A 222 11.92 -17.89 15.53
C LYS A 222 13.06 -17.98 14.53
N ASN A 223 12.78 -17.76 13.24
CA ASN A 223 13.72 -18.02 12.16
C ASN A 223 14.13 -16.74 11.43
N ARG A 224 15.33 -16.24 11.75
CA ARG A 224 15.89 -15.03 11.14
C ARG A 224 16.07 -15.15 9.62
N ASN A 225 16.35 -16.35 9.11
CA ASN A 225 16.50 -16.57 7.67
C ASN A 225 15.16 -16.38 6.96
N VAL A 226 14.05 -16.86 7.52
CA VAL A 226 12.71 -16.65 7.00
C VAL A 226 12.36 -15.16 6.98
N GLN A 227 12.67 -14.44 8.08
CA GLN A 227 12.48 -12.98 8.12
C GLN A 227 13.24 -12.28 7.00
N ASN A 228 14.53 -12.61 6.84
CA ASN A 228 15.39 -11.99 5.85
C ASN A 228 14.92 -12.28 4.41
N ASP A 229 14.43 -13.50 4.16
CA ASP A 229 13.89 -13.87 2.85
C ASP A 229 12.62 -13.06 2.51
N ILE A 230 11.69 -12.93 3.46
CA ILE A 230 10.48 -12.09 3.28
C ILE A 230 10.88 -10.64 2.99
N VAL A 231 11.81 -10.09 3.76
CA VAL A 231 12.30 -8.71 3.59
C VAL A 231 12.96 -8.53 2.23
N LYS A 232 13.78 -9.50 1.78
CA LYS A 232 14.42 -9.46 0.47
C LYS A 232 13.39 -9.40 -0.66
N ARG A 233 12.42 -10.31 -0.66
CA ARG A 233 11.33 -10.35 -1.66
C ARG A 233 10.49 -9.07 -1.64
N GLY A 234 10.23 -8.51 -0.45
CA GLY A 234 9.55 -7.22 -0.29
C GLY A 234 10.34 -6.06 -0.88
N THR A 235 11.67 -6.01 -0.67
CA THR A 235 12.55 -4.98 -1.23
C THR A 235 12.56 -5.03 -2.76
N GLU A 236 12.73 -6.21 -3.34
CA GLU A 236 12.67 -6.43 -4.80
C GLU A 236 11.32 -5.99 -5.39
N ASN A 237 10.23 -6.20 -4.64
CA ASN A 237 8.92 -5.72 -5.06
C ASN A 237 8.84 -4.19 -5.09
N VAL A 238 9.36 -3.51 -4.07
CA VAL A 238 9.38 -2.03 -4.00
C VAL A 238 10.16 -1.44 -5.17
N GLU A 239 11.33 -1.97 -5.50
CA GLU A 239 12.17 -1.50 -6.62
C GLU A 239 11.42 -1.53 -7.96
N ASN A 240 10.54 -2.52 -8.15
CA ASN A 240 9.69 -2.62 -9.35
C ASN A 240 8.42 -1.76 -9.28
N TYR A 241 7.94 -1.45 -8.07
CA TYR A 241 6.67 -0.75 -7.86
C TYR A 241 6.83 0.75 -7.75
N ILE A 242 7.95 1.22 -7.18
CA ILE A 242 8.22 2.63 -6.87
C ILE A 242 9.61 2.99 -7.36
N SER A 243 9.65 3.91 -8.30
CA SER A 243 10.91 4.52 -8.78
C SER A 243 11.21 5.78 -7.99
N ASN A 244 12.47 6.20 -7.99
CA ASN A 244 12.91 7.48 -7.42
C ASN A 244 12.45 7.70 -5.96
N LEU A 245 12.42 6.65 -5.14
CA LEU A 245 12.10 6.77 -3.72
C LEU A 245 13.01 7.83 -3.07
N GLY A 246 12.44 8.73 -2.26
CA GLY A 246 13.15 9.85 -1.65
C GLY A 246 13.39 11.08 -2.56
N SER A 247 13.14 10.96 -3.86
CA SER A 247 13.35 12.06 -4.84
C SER A 247 12.22 12.22 -5.86
N SER A 248 11.09 11.56 -5.63
CA SER A 248 9.94 11.58 -6.54
C SER A 248 9.39 12.99 -6.76
N SER A 249 9.30 13.79 -5.72
CA SER A 249 8.88 15.20 -5.80
C SER A 249 9.77 16.03 -6.72
N ILE A 250 11.08 15.82 -6.64
CA ILE A 250 12.07 16.49 -7.51
C ILE A 250 11.85 16.05 -8.96
N LYS A 251 11.61 14.75 -9.20
CA LYS A 251 11.36 14.23 -10.55
C LYS A 251 10.08 14.81 -11.16
N VAL A 252 9.01 14.92 -10.38
CA VAL A 252 7.78 15.60 -10.81
C VAL A 252 8.07 17.04 -11.21
N GLN A 253 8.76 17.80 -10.35
CA GLN A 253 9.11 19.20 -10.60
C GLN A 253 9.95 19.36 -11.87
N GLN A 254 10.99 18.55 -12.03
CA GLN A 254 11.87 18.58 -13.21
C GLN A 254 11.08 18.30 -14.50
N TYR A 255 10.18 17.32 -14.46
CA TYR A 255 9.35 17.00 -15.61
C TYR A 255 8.41 18.16 -15.99
N LEU A 256 7.70 18.73 -15.02
CA LEU A 256 6.81 19.87 -15.24
C LEU A 256 7.57 21.08 -15.80
N ALA A 257 8.76 21.39 -15.24
CA ALA A 257 9.62 22.47 -15.74
C ALA A 257 10.07 22.25 -17.20
N SER A 258 10.41 21.00 -17.56
CA SER A 258 10.81 20.65 -18.94
C SER A 258 9.72 20.88 -19.97
N LEU A 259 8.46 20.64 -19.60
CA LEU A 259 7.30 20.88 -20.46
C LEU A 259 7.02 22.38 -20.61
N TRP A 260 7.13 23.13 -19.50
CA TRP A 260 6.97 24.58 -19.52
C TRP A 260 7.92 25.23 -20.53
N VAL A 261 9.21 24.86 -20.51
CA VAL A 261 10.22 25.37 -21.44
C VAL A 261 9.89 25.03 -22.91
N LYS A 262 9.41 23.79 -23.16
CA LYS A 262 9.03 23.38 -24.52
C LYS A 262 7.84 24.18 -25.07
N THR A 263 6.81 24.37 -24.25
CA THR A 263 5.59 25.11 -24.69
C THR A 263 5.85 26.58 -24.96
N HIS A 264 6.76 27.23 -24.20
CA HIS A 264 7.09 28.65 -24.39
C HIS A 264 8.10 28.88 -25.51
N ARG A 265 8.99 27.94 -25.84
CA ARG A 265 9.85 28.04 -27.01
C ARG A 265 9.09 27.92 -28.32
N THR A 266 8.09 27.04 -28.41
CA THR A 266 7.24 26.90 -29.60
C THR A 266 6.32 28.12 -29.81
N ALA A 267 5.89 28.80 -28.76
CA ALA A 267 5.09 30.03 -28.88
C ALA A 267 5.89 31.19 -29.47
N ASN A 268 7.19 31.31 -29.17
CA ASN A 268 8.03 32.38 -29.72
C ASN A 268 8.44 32.18 -31.18
N TYR A 269 8.40 30.94 -31.72
CA TYR A 269 8.69 30.66 -33.13
C TYR A 269 7.48 30.91 -34.05
N ASN A 270 6.27 31.00 -33.52
CA ASN A 270 5.07 31.25 -34.29
C ASN A 270 4.67 32.76 -34.33
N LEU A 271 5.48 33.63 -33.74
CA LEU A 271 5.32 35.09 -33.72
C LEU A 271 6.38 35.83 -34.55
N SER A 272 7.27 35.07 -35.20
CA SER A 272 8.26 35.57 -36.18
C SER A 272 7.90 35.07 -37.58
#